data_488f7270217817a59f974b28594944d7
#
_entry.id   488f7270217817a59f974b28594944d7
#
_cell.length_a   1.000
_cell.length_b   1.000
_cell.length_c   1.000
_cell.angle_alpha   90.00
_cell.angle_beta   90.00
_cell.angle_gamma   90.00
#
_symmetry.space_group_name_H-M   'P 1'
#
loop_
_entity.id
_entity.type
_entity.pdbx_description
1 polymer ?
#
loop_
_entity_poly.entity_id
_entity_poly.type
_entity_poly.pdbx_seq_one_letter_code
_entity_poly.pdbx_strand_id
1 'polypeptide(L)'
;MKKHKGLKLGILAMLLLCGICWMYAADFYHADDVAVAAMSSAADVTVEQKGNPLAFIPENAETGLIFYPGGKVEYTAYAPLMRALADNGVLGVLVRMPLNLAVLDMNAADGIPEQYPQIRHWYIGGHSLGGSMAASHAAKNTSAYDGLVLLASYSTADLSTSGLSVISIYGSEDGVLNMEKYAEYRRNLPAAFEEHIIEGGCHAGFGSYGPQDGDGVPTITGEEQIAETARLLTAFFDSAQE
;
A
#
# COMPACT_ATOMS: atom_id res chain seq x y z
N MET A 1 -9.21 50.82 14.66
CA MET A 1 -8.23 49.97 15.39
C MET A 1 -8.70 48.58 15.73
N LYS A 2 -9.96 48.29 16.11
CA LYS A 2 -10.45 46.92 16.46
C LYS A 2 -10.47 45.97 15.28
N LYS A 3 -10.79 46.37 14.03
CA LYS A 3 -10.82 45.50 12.82
C LYS A 3 -9.46 44.92 12.45
N HIS A 4 -8.36 45.65 12.63
CA HIS A 4 -7.01 45.16 12.31
C HIS A 4 -6.47 44.20 13.36
N LYS A 5 -6.94 44.26 14.64
CA LYS A 5 -6.57 43.29 15.67
C LYS A 5 -7.19 41.91 15.40
N GLY A 6 -8.46 41.86 15.00
CA GLY A 6 -9.12 40.60 14.63
C GLY A 6 -8.48 39.91 13.41
N LEU A 7 -8.13 40.71 12.37
CA LEU A 7 -7.44 40.19 11.19
C LEU A 7 -6.06 39.63 11.55
N LYS A 8 -5.26 40.31 12.37
CA LYS A 8 -3.94 39.83 12.80
C LYS A 8 -4.06 38.53 13.65
N LEU A 9 -5.05 38.44 14.53
CA LEU A 9 -5.31 37.26 15.31
C LEU A 9 -5.72 36.07 14.42
N GLY A 10 -6.56 36.28 13.41
CA GLY A 10 -6.97 35.29 12.43
C GLY A 10 -5.77 34.75 11.61
N ILE A 11 -4.89 35.65 11.14
CA ILE A 11 -3.67 35.26 10.43
C ILE A 11 -2.74 34.47 11.31
N LEU A 12 -2.56 34.87 12.57
CA LEU A 12 -1.72 34.13 13.52
C LEU A 12 -2.27 32.72 13.81
N ALA A 13 -3.58 32.59 14.00
CA ALA A 13 -4.24 31.31 14.20
C ALA A 13 -4.09 30.39 12.98
N MET A 14 -4.22 30.95 11.77
CA MET A 14 -4.01 30.22 10.52
C MET A 14 -2.55 29.74 10.38
N LEU A 15 -1.57 30.59 10.68
CA LEU A 15 -0.15 30.23 10.64
C LEU A 15 0.19 29.14 11.65
N LEU A 16 -0.39 29.20 12.87
CA LEU A 16 -0.23 28.15 13.87
C LEU A 16 -0.83 26.82 13.40
N LEU A 17 -2.03 26.87 12.81
CA LEU A 17 -2.66 25.66 12.25
C LEU A 17 -1.82 25.06 11.12
N CYS A 18 -1.35 25.89 10.20
CA CYS A 18 -0.44 25.46 9.13
C CYS A 18 0.86 24.85 9.69
N GLY A 19 1.42 25.45 10.74
CA GLY A 19 2.60 24.91 11.44
C GLY A 19 2.35 23.53 12.06
N ILE A 20 1.20 23.33 12.71
CA ILE A 20 0.81 22.06 13.31
C ILE A 20 0.59 21.01 12.20
N CYS A 21 -0.12 21.37 11.13
CA CYS A 21 -0.32 20.48 9.98
C CYS A 21 1.02 20.10 9.31
N TRP A 22 1.94 21.06 9.20
CA TRP A 22 3.28 20.80 8.68
C TRP A 22 4.08 19.86 9.57
N MET A 23 4.10 20.08 10.89
CA MET A 23 4.79 19.18 11.82
C MET A 23 4.21 17.76 11.76
N TYR A 24 2.88 17.64 11.70
CA TYR A 24 2.22 16.34 11.56
C TYR A 24 2.58 15.63 10.25
N ALA A 25 2.66 16.37 9.15
CA ALA A 25 2.98 15.83 7.84
C ALA A 25 4.48 15.52 7.67
N ALA A 26 5.35 16.23 8.39
CA ALA A 26 6.80 16.00 8.39
C ALA A 26 7.24 14.84 9.29
N ASP A 27 6.38 14.42 10.23
CA ASP A 27 6.61 13.27 11.10
C ASP A 27 6.06 12.01 10.43
N PHE A 28 6.91 11.24 9.73
CA PHE A 28 6.56 10.00 9.04
C PHE A 28 7.71 9.00 9.09
N TYR A 29 7.40 7.73 8.86
CA TYR A 29 8.37 6.65 8.81
C TYR A 29 9.13 6.66 7.49
N HIS A 30 10.45 6.76 7.56
CA HIS A 30 11.34 6.81 6.41
C HIS A 30 11.72 5.41 5.94
N ALA A 31 11.92 5.27 4.63
CA ALA A 31 12.53 4.08 4.07
C ALA A 31 13.95 3.88 4.62
N ASP A 32 14.29 2.66 4.97
CA ASP A 32 15.61 2.29 5.47
C ASP A 32 16.59 1.93 4.33
N ASP A 33 17.81 1.56 4.70
CA ASP A 33 18.86 1.21 3.73
C ASP A 33 18.51 -0.01 2.88
N VAL A 34 17.71 -0.96 3.38
CA VAL A 34 17.24 -2.13 2.63
C VAL A 34 16.29 -1.70 1.53
N ALA A 35 15.36 -0.79 1.85
CA ALA A 35 14.45 -0.21 0.87
C ALA A 35 15.20 0.57 -0.21
N VAL A 36 16.20 1.37 0.18
CA VAL A 36 17.04 2.13 -0.77
C VAL A 36 17.80 1.19 -1.69
N ALA A 37 18.40 0.12 -1.17
CA ALA A 37 19.12 -0.86 -1.97
C ALA A 37 18.22 -1.58 -2.99
N ALA A 38 16.97 -1.88 -2.61
CA ALA A 38 16.01 -2.55 -3.48
C ALA A 38 15.57 -1.71 -4.71
N MET A 39 15.77 -0.39 -4.69
CA MET A 39 15.46 0.50 -5.81
C MET A 39 16.49 0.46 -6.95
N SER A 40 17.58 -0.30 -6.83
CA SER A 40 18.58 -0.42 -7.89
C SER A 40 18.09 -1.37 -8.99
N SER A 41 18.22 -1.00 -10.27
CA SER A 41 17.97 -1.92 -11.39
C SER A 41 18.95 -3.11 -11.36
N ALA A 42 18.47 -4.28 -11.77
CA ALA A 42 19.26 -5.51 -11.92
C ALA A 42 19.07 -6.08 -13.33
N ALA A 43 19.76 -7.17 -13.67
CA ALA A 43 19.76 -7.72 -15.02
C ALA A 43 18.34 -7.96 -15.57
N ASP A 44 17.43 -8.49 -14.74
CA ASP A 44 16.11 -8.96 -15.15
C ASP A 44 14.97 -8.02 -14.70
N VAL A 45 15.28 -6.98 -13.90
CA VAL A 45 14.29 -6.02 -13.39
C VAL A 45 14.78 -4.59 -13.58
N THR A 46 14.07 -3.83 -14.39
CA THR A 46 14.30 -2.39 -14.55
C THR A 46 13.49 -1.61 -13.51
N VAL A 47 14.16 -0.71 -12.78
CA VAL A 47 13.47 0.20 -11.85
C VAL A 47 13.42 1.58 -12.48
N GLU A 48 12.21 2.08 -12.72
CA GLU A 48 11.97 3.37 -13.36
C GLU A 48 11.10 4.27 -12.49
N GLN A 49 11.49 5.55 -12.41
CA GLN A 49 10.66 6.60 -11.83
C GLN A 49 10.31 7.63 -12.90
N LYS A 50 9.10 7.51 -13.44
CA LYS A 50 8.54 8.46 -14.41
C LYS A 50 7.40 9.25 -13.76
N GLY A 51 7.75 10.43 -13.23
CA GLY A 51 6.77 11.24 -12.51
C GLY A 51 6.47 10.72 -11.09
N ASN A 52 5.19 10.44 -10.81
CA ASN A 52 4.76 9.98 -9.48
C ASN A 52 5.11 8.52 -9.20
N PRO A 53 4.72 7.51 -10.02
CA PRO A 53 4.95 6.13 -9.64
C PRO A 53 6.42 5.74 -9.78
N LEU A 54 6.87 4.87 -8.86
CA LEU A 54 8.09 4.10 -8.96
C LEU A 54 7.72 2.69 -9.41
N ALA A 55 8.22 2.26 -10.57
CA ALA A 55 7.88 0.98 -11.17
C ALA A 55 9.07 0.00 -11.15
N PHE A 56 8.79 -1.23 -10.80
CA PHE A 56 9.69 -2.38 -10.83
C PHE A 56 9.23 -3.29 -11.97
N ILE A 57 9.93 -3.24 -13.07
CA ILE A 57 9.50 -3.79 -14.36
C ILE A 57 10.33 -5.03 -14.69
N PRO A 58 9.81 -6.25 -14.50
CA PRO A 58 10.48 -7.46 -14.97
C PRO A 58 10.29 -7.63 -16.48
N GLU A 59 11.14 -8.45 -17.11
CA GLU A 59 10.96 -8.85 -18.49
C GLU A 59 9.66 -9.66 -18.67
N ASN A 60 8.91 -9.36 -19.73
CA ASN A 60 7.71 -10.12 -20.12
C ASN A 60 6.60 -10.22 -19.09
N ALA A 61 6.46 -9.23 -18.19
CA ALA A 61 5.35 -9.20 -17.24
C ALA A 61 4.00 -9.10 -17.96
N GLU A 62 3.05 -9.94 -17.56
CA GLU A 62 1.64 -9.88 -17.98
C GLU A 62 0.72 -9.50 -16.81
N THR A 63 1.23 -9.57 -15.56
CA THR A 63 0.53 -9.25 -14.32
C THR A 63 1.16 -8.02 -13.68
N GLY A 64 0.33 -7.10 -13.18
CA GLY A 64 0.76 -5.89 -12.49
C GLY A 64 0.01 -5.64 -11.19
N LEU A 65 0.72 -5.14 -10.18
CA LEU A 65 0.18 -4.67 -8.91
C LEU A 65 0.42 -3.17 -8.75
N ILE A 66 -0.64 -2.38 -8.61
CA ILE A 66 -0.57 -0.99 -8.18
C ILE A 66 -0.69 -0.96 -6.66
N PHE A 67 0.30 -0.39 -5.98
CA PHE A 67 0.41 -0.48 -4.52
C PHE A 67 0.38 0.88 -3.84
N TYR A 68 -0.54 1.04 -2.89
CA TYR A 68 -0.72 2.22 -2.05
C TYR A 68 0.00 2.04 -0.71
N PRO A 69 0.90 2.95 -0.34
CA PRO A 69 1.66 2.88 0.91
C PRO A 69 0.77 3.09 2.15
N GLY A 70 1.24 2.61 3.29
CA GLY A 70 0.64 2.87 4.60
C GLY A 70 0.64 4.36 4.96
N GLY A 71 -0.28 4.75 5.84
CA GLY A 71 -0.36 6.13 6.30
C GLY A 71 0.90 6.57 7.06
N LYS A 72 1.46 7.73 6.71
CA LYS A 72 2.69 8.26 7.28
C LYS A 72 3.93 7.36 7.04
N VAL A 73 3.92 6.54 6.01
CA VAL A 73 5.07 5.73 5.59
C VAL A 73 5.55 6.23 4.22
N GLU A 74 6.84 6.43 4.10
CA GLU A 74 7.47 6.75 2.81
C GLU A 74 7.22 5.62 1.81
N TYR A 75 6.69 5.96 0.62
CA TYR A 75 6.28 4.94 -0.35
C TYR A 75 7.41 4.00 -0.76
N THR A 76 8.65 4.50 -0.81
CA THR A 76 9.86 3.72 -1.14
C THR A 76 10.18 2.63 -0.11
N ALA A 77 9.61 2.70 1.10
CA ALA A 77 9.74 1.63 2.10
C ALA A 77 9.20 0.27 1.63
N TYR A 78 8.32 0.27 0.62
CA TYR A 78 7.77 -0.95 0.02
C TYR A 78 8.56 -1.46 -1.20
N ALA A 79 9.70 -0.82 -1.52
CA ALA A 79 10.56 -1.24 -2.61
C ALA A 79 11.02 -2.71 -2.50
N PRO A 80 11.38 -3.27 -1.32
CA PRO A 80 11.76 -4.66 -1.21
C PRO A 80 10.62 -5.63 -1.60
N LEU A 81 9.38 -5.34 -1.23
CA LEU A 81 8.23 -6.15 -1.63
C LEU A 81 8.00 -6.09 -3.15
N MET A 82 8.05 -4.89 -3.73
CA MET A 82 7.90 -4.74 -5.19
C MET A 82 9.05 -5.41 -5.95
N ARG A 83 10.26 -5.37 -5.41
CA ARG A 83 11.42 -6.07 -5.96
C ARG A 83 11.17 -7.59 -5.94
N ALA A 84 10.77 -8.13 -4.80
CA ALA A 84 10.49 -9.55 -4.67
C ALA A 84 9.37 -10.01 -5.62
N LEU A 85 8.35 -9.20 -5.85
CA LEU A 85 7.30 -9.49 -6.84
C LEU A 85 7.84 -9.42 -8.27
N ALA A 86 8.67 -8.41 -8.58
CA ALA A 86 9.28 -8.29 -9.91
C ALA A 86 10.25 -9.44 -10.23
N ASP A 87 11.00 -9.92 -9.26
CA ASP A 87 11.85 -11.11 -9.39
C ASP A 87 11.02 -12.38 -9.67
N ASN A 88 9.71 -12.35 -9.39
CA ASN A 88 8.72 -13.40 -9.73
C ASN A 88 7.82 -13.02 -10.94
N GLY A 89 8.23 -12.06 -11.77
CA GLY A 89 7.56 -11.73 -13.03
C GLY A 89 6.35 -10.79 -12.91
N VAL A 90 6.08 -10.21 -11.74
CA VAL A 90 4.96 -9.28 -11.51
C VAL A 90 5.44 -7.83 -11.56
N LEU A 91 4.87 -7.01 -12.43
CA LEU A 91 5.11 -5.57 -12.43
C LEU A 91 4.62 -4.95 -11.12
N GLY A 92 5.52 -4.38 -10.32
CA GLY A 92 5.18 -3.64 -9.11
C GLY A 92 5.18 -2.13 -9.37
N VAL A 93 4.08 -1.44 -9.06
CA VAL A 93 3.96 0.02 -9.22
C VAL A 93 3.64 0.67 -7.88
N LEU A 94 4.63 1.30 -7.26
CA LEU A 94 4.49 2.06 -6.02
C LEU A 94 3.99 3.48 -6.32
N VAL A 95 2.88 3.87 -5.70
CA VAL A 95 2.32 5.20 -5.87
C VAL A 95 2.74 6.11 -4.71
N ARG A 96 3.28 7.27 -5.04
CA ARG A 96 3.61 8.29 -4.04
C ARG A 96 2.36 9.07 -3.66
N MET A 97 2.00 9.07 -2.39
CA MET A 97 0.85 9.78 -1.87
C MET A 97 1.21 11.18 -1.33
N PRO A 98 0.33 12.20 -1.55
CA PRO A 98 0.53 13.51 -0.95
C PRO A 98 0.65 13.39 0.57
N LEU A 99 1.68 14.00 1.16
CA LEU A 99 1.97 13.97 2.59
C LEU A 99 2.02 12.54 3.20
N ASN A 100 2.35 11.53 2.40
CA ASN A 100 2.32 10.11 2.76
C ASN A 100 0.95 9.63 3.29
N LEU A 101 -0.16 10.19 2.76
CA LEU A 101 -1.53 9.88 3.16
C LEU A 101 -2.40 9.56 1.93
N ALA A 102 -2.70 8.28 1.72
CA ALA A 102 -3.50 7.79 0.59
C ALA A 102 -4.93 8.38 0.55
N VAL A 103 -5.46 8.83 1.68
CA VAL A 103 -6.76 9.50 1.75
C VAL A 103 -6.79 10.84 0.99
N LEU A 104 -5.63 11.46 0.75
CA LEU A 104 -5.53 12.73 0.03
C LEU A 104 -5.53 12.56 -1.49
N ASP A 105 -5.25 11.33 -1.97
CA ASP A 105 -5.30 10.99 -3.40
C ASP A 105 -5.70 9.53 -3.60
N MET A 106 -6.96 9.25 -3.34
CA MET A 106 -7.52 7.89 -3.47
C MET A 106 -7.52 7.39 -4.93
N ASN A 107 -7.48 8.31 -5.89
CA ASN A 107 -7.54 8.02 -7.32
C ASN A 107 -6.13 8.01 -7.98
N ALA A 108 -5.08 7.94 -7.20
CA ALA A 108 -3.70 7.97 -7.69
C ALA A 108 -3.33 6.80 -8.64
N ALA A 109 -4.17 5.77 -8.72
CA ALA A 109 -4.03 4.67 -9.68
C ALA A 109 -4.55 4.99 -11.08
N ASP A 110 -5.33 6.07 -11.25
CA ASP A 110 -5.92 6.44 -12.54
C ASP A 110 -4.83 6.65 -13.60
N GLY A 111 -5.01 6.05 -14.78
CA GLY A 111 -4.09 6.18 -15.91
C GLY A 111 -2.78 5.39 -15.77
N ILE A 112 -2.59 4.58 -14.70
CA ILE A 112 -1.41 3.71 -14.57
C ILE A 112 -1.52 2.51 -15.52
N PRO A 113 -2.64 1.76 -15.60
CA PRO A 113 -2.76 0.63 -16.52
C PRO A 113 -2.45 0.99 -17.98
N GLU A 114 -2.85 2.16 -18.44
CA GLU A 114 -2.65 2.64 -19.81
C GLU A 114 -1.17 2.90 -20.15
N GLN A 115 -0.32 3.09 -19.13
CA GLN A 115 1.12 3.28 -19.32
C GLN A 115 1.86 1.96 -19.56
N TYR A 116 1.22 0.82 -19.28
CA TYR A 116 1.79 -0.53 -19.38
C TYR A 116 0.88 -1.44 -20.20
N PRO A 117 0.73 -1.20 -21.52
CA PRO A 117 -0.24 -1.91 -22.35
C PRO A 117 0.05 -3.41 -22.54
N GLN A 118 1.23 -3.88 -22.14
CA GLN A 118 1.60 -5.29 -22.13
C GLN A 118 1.00 -6.06 -20.96
N ILE A 119 0.59 -5.37 -19.88
CA ILE A 119 -0.01 -5.99 -18.70
C ILE A 119 -1.48 -6.29 -18.99
N ARG A 120 -1.87 -7.54 -18.78
CA ARG A 120 -3.22 -8.06 -19.04
C ARG A 120 -4.05 -8.16 -17.75
N HIS A 121 -3.37 -8.49 -16.65
CA HIS A 121 -3.98 -8.75 -15.35
C HIS A 121 -3.56 -7.67 -14.36
N TRP A 122 -4.50 -6.84 -13.95
CA TRP A 122 -4.23 -5.77 -13.02
C TRP A 122 -4.82 -6.04 -11.65
N TYR A 123 -3.97 -5.91 -10.66
CA TYR A 123 -4.36 -5.91 -9.25
C TYR A 123 -4.07 -4.55 -8.64
N ILE A 124 -4.89 -4.15 -7.69
CA ILE A 124 -4.64 -2.98 -6.86
C ILE A 124 -4.58 -3.41 -5.40
N GLY A 125 -3.77 -2.73 -4.61
CA GLY A 125 -3.69 -3.07 -3.19
C GLY A 125 -2.90 -2.07 -2.39
N GLY A 126 -2.64 -2.41 -1.14
CA GLY A 126 -1.84 -1.55 -0.28
C GLY A 126 -1.78 -2.05 1.15
N HIS A 127 -0.99 -1.34 1.92
CA HIS A 127 -0.78 -1.60 3.33
C HIS A 127 -1.59 -0.65 4.20
N SER A 128 -2.23 -1.15 5.27
CA SER A 128 -2.88 -0.34 6.28
C SER A 128 -3.88 0.67 5.67
N LEU A 129 -3.73 1.97 5.91
CA LEU A 129 -4.54 3.02 5.29
C LEU A 129 -4.52 2.94 3.75
N GLY A 130 -3.37 2.62 3.16
CA GLY A 130 -3.24 2.44 1.71
C GLY A 130 -4.14 1.35 1.17
N GLY A 131 -4.21 0.19 1.83
CA GLY A 131 -5.09 -0.90 1.45
C GLY A 131 -6.58 -0.53 1.52
N SER A 132 -7.00 0.20 2.56
CA SER A 132 -8.38 0.70 2.67
C SER A 132 -8.72 1.70 1.57
N MET A 133 -7.77 2.55 1.15
CA MET A 133 -7.98 3.51 0.06
C MET A 133 -7.95 2.82 -1.30
N ALA A 134 -7.08 1.83 -1.51
CA ALA A 134 -7.07 0.97 -2.70
C ALA A 134 -8.40 0.23 -2.87
N ALA A 135 -8.93 -0.34 -1.78
CA ALA A 135 -10.26 -0.97 -1.78
C ALA A 135 -11.37 0.01 -2.16
N SER A 136 -11.30 1.24 -1.64
CA SER A 136 -12.28 2.29 -1.95
C SER A 136 -12.21 2.76 -3.39
N HIS A 137 -11.02 2.75 -4.00
CA HIS A 137 -10.82 3.01 -5.42
C HIS A 137 -11.33 1.85 -6.27
N ALA A 138 -10.95 0.60 -5.93
CA ALA A 138 -11.38 -0.61 -6.62
C ALA A 138 -12.92 -0.74 -6.66
N ALA A 139 -13.61 -0.41 -5.56
CA ALA A 139 -15.06 -0.46 -5.49
C ALA A 139 -15.78 0.45 -6.51
N LYS A 140 -15.10 1.50 -6.99
CA LYS A 140 -15.62 2.42 -8.02
C LYS A 140 -15.16 2.03 -9.43
N ASN A 141 -14.17 1.14 -9.55
CA ASN A 141 -13.49 0.80 -10.79
C ASN A 141 -13.32 -0.74 -10.92
N THR A 142 -14.33 -1.52 -10.56
CA THR A 142 -14.24 -2.99 -10.50
C THR A 142 -13.86 -3.64 -11.83
N SER A 143 -14.18 -3.01 -12.97
CA SER A 143 -13.83 -3.52 -14.29
C SER A 143 -12.38 -3.24 -14.72
N ALA A 144 -11.63 -2.45 -13.93
CA ALA A 144 -10.25 -2.13 -14.23
C ALA A 144 -9.25 -3.10 -13.58
N TYR A 145 -9.73 -3.97 -12.68
CA TYR A 145 -8.88 -4.84 -11.88
C TYR A 145 -9.45 -6.27 -11.82
N ASP A 146 -8.56 -7.25 -11.83
CA ASP A 146 -8.90 -8.66 -11.56
C ASP A 146 -9.00 -8.93 -10.06
N GLY A 147 -8.29 -8.15 -9.24
CA GLY A 147 -8.37 -8.36 -7.79
C GLY A 147 -7.79 -7.25 -6.93
N LEU A 148 -7.90 -7.48 -5.61
CA LEU A 148 -7.51 -6.57 -4.54
C LEU A 148 -6.59 -7.25 -3.53
N VAL A 149 -5.51 -6.56 -3.16
CA VAL A 149 -4.56 -6.99 -2.12
C VAL A 149 -4.70 -6.11 -0.88
N LEU A 150 -4.97 -6.71 0.27
CA LEU A 150 -5.07 -6.04 1.57
C LEU A 150 -3.96 -6.55 2.50
N LEU A 151 -2.93 -5.74 2.73
CA LEU A 151 -1.88 -6.04 3.71
C LEU A 151 -2.17 -5.28 5.01
N ALA A 152 -2.41 -6.00 6.12
CA ALA A 152 -2.77 -5.44 7.42
C ALA A 152 -3.87 -4.36 7.30
N SER A 153 -4.92 -4.65 6.54
CA SER A 153 -5.95 -3.67 6.15
C SER A 153 -7.33 -4.30 6.03
N TYR A 154 -8.35 -3.47 5.95
CA TYR A 154 -9.75 -3.87 5.70
C TYR A 154 -10.44 -2.89 4.75
N SER A 155 -11.50 -3.35 4.08
CA SER A 155 -12.30 -2.52 3.19
C SER A 155 -13.54 -1.97 3.88
N THR A 156 -13.67 -0.65 3.96
CA THR A 156 -14.93 0.01 4.36
C THR A 156 -15.92 0.12 3.21
N ALA A 157 -15.46 -0.03 1.96
CA ALA A 157 -16.33 -0.12 0.78
C ALA A 157 -16.86 -1.54 0.63
N ASP A 158 -18.11 -1.68 0.19
CA ASP A 158 -18.74 -2.97 -0.08
C ASP A 158 -18.26 -3.52 -1.43
N LEU A 159 -17.51 -4.60 -1.38
CA LEU A 159 -16.98 -5.36 -2.50
C LEU A 159 -17.56 -6.78 -2.58
N SER A 160 -18.54 -7.09 -1.73
CA SER A 160 -19.09 -8.45 -1.58
C SER A 160 -19.63 -9.05 -2.88
N THR A 161 -20.03 -8.22 -3.83
CA THR A 161 -20.54 -8.61 -5.15
C THR A 161 -19.71 -8.02 -6.31
N SER A 162 -18.49 -7.57 -6.06
CA SER A 162 -17.64 -6.89 -7.05
C SER A 162 -17.14 -7.80 -8.16
N GLY A 163 -17.07 -9.11 -7.92
CA GLY A 163 -16.41 -10.07 -8.81
C GLY A 163 -14.88 -10.05 -8.73
N LEU A 164 -14.29 -9.20 -7.89
CA LEU A 164 -12.83 -9.16 -7.69
C LEU A 164 -12.35 -10.38 -6.89
N SER A 165 -11.23 -10.94 -7.27
CA SER A 165 -10.45 -11.84 -6.40
C SER A 165 -9.82 -11.00 -5.28
N VAL A 166 -9.92 -11.45 -4.03
CA VAL A 166 -9.39 -10.68 -2.89
C VAL A 166 -8.49 -11.54 -2.02
N ILE A 167 -7.30 -11.04 -1.71
CA ILE A 167 -6.41 -11.62 -0.71
C ILE A 167 -6.19 -10.62 0.44
N SER A 168 -6.29 -11.12 1.66
CA SER A 168 -6.03 -10.35 2.90
C SER A 168 -4.93 -11.05 3.70
N ILE A 169 -3.85 -10.33 3.99
CA ILE A 169 -2.68 -10.85 4.71
C ILE A 169 -2.38 -9.94 5.89
N TYR A 170 -2.17 -10.52 7.08
CA TYR A 170 -1.71 -9.78 8.26
C TYR A 170 -0.79 -10.64 9.13
N GLY A 171 -0.01 -10.00 10.00
CA GLY A 171 0.90 -10.70 10.92
C GLY A 171 0.20 -11.13 12.20
N SER A 172 0.60 -12.25 12.82
CA SER A 172 0.06 -12.71 14.10
C SER A 172 0.39 -11.76 15.26
N GLU A 173 1.50 -11.02 15.15
CA GLU A 173 1.98 -10.03 16.12
C GLU A 173 1.59 -8.60 15.75
N ASP A 174 0.67 -8.40 14.79
CA ASP A 174 0.20 -7.07 14.40
C ASP A 174 -0.57 -6.39 15.55
N GLY A 175 0.04 -5.35 16.12
CA GLY A 175 -0.55 -4.54 17.20
C GLY A 175 -1.31 -3.30 16.73
N VAL A 176 -1.27 -2.97 15.44
CA VAL A 176 -1.83 -1.75 14.86
C VAL A 176 -3.16 -2.01 14.14
N LEU A 177 -3.29 -3.14 13.45
CA LEU A 177 -4.53 -3.52 12.77
C LEU A 177 -5.67 -3.65 13.79
N ASN A 178 -6.71 -2.85 13.63
CA ASN A 178 -7.88 -2.96 14.49
C ASN A 178 -8.69 -4.22 14.14
N MET A 179 -8.47 -5.30 14.91
CA MET A 179 -9.08 -6.61 14.66
C MET A 179 -10.60 -6.62 14.84
N GLU A 180 -11.18 -5.72 15.66
CA GLU A 180 -12.63 -5.55 15.77
C GLU A 180 -13.20 -5.00 14.46
N LYS A 181 -12.58 -3.96 13.92
CA LYS A 181 -12.93 -3.39 12.62
C LYS A 181 -12.67 -4.38 11.48
N TYR A 182 -11.56 -5.09 11.52
CA TYR A 182 -11.25 -6.12 10.56
C TYR A 182 -12.36 -7.17 10.49
N ALA A 183 -12.78 -7.71 11.64
CA ALA A 183 -13.88 -8.68 11.72
C ALA A 183 -15.22 -8.07 11.29
N GLU A 184 -15.51 -6.82 11.66
CA GLU A 184 -16.73 -6.11 11.25
C GLU A 184 -16.82 -5.98 9.72
N TYR A 185 -15.71 -5.61 9.05
CA TYR A 185 -15.68 -5.30 7.63
C TYR A 185 -15.39 -6.50 6.72
N ARG A 186 -15.11 -7.69 7.27
CA ARG A 186 -15.00 -8.93 6.48
C ARG A 186 -16.19 -9.15 5.56
N ARG A 187 -17.40 -8.81 6.01
CA ARG A 187 -18.64 -8.91 5.23
C ARG A 187 -18.64 -8.07 3.95
N ASN A 188 -17.77 -7.07 3.86
CA ASN A 188 -17.62 -6.23 2.68
C ASN A 188 -16.78 -6.89 1.58
N LEU A 189 -16.13 -8.01 1.87
CA LEU A 189 -15.32 -8.76 0.90
C LEU A 189 -16.16 -9.86 0.24
N PRO A 190 -15.79 -10.32 -0.97
CA PRO A 190 -16.41 -11.49 -1.59
C PRO A 190 -16.31 -12.71 -0.68
N ALA A 191 -17.31 -13.59 -0.70
CA ALA A 191 -17.37 -14.75 0.20
C ALA A 191 -16.17 -15.72 0.05
N ALA A 192 -15.55 -15.74 -1.11
CA ALA A 192 -14.39 -16.60 -1.43
C ALA A 192 -13.05 -15.89 -1.30
N PHE A 193 -12.96 -14.75 -0.57
CA PHE A 193 -11.67 -14.08 -0.38
C PHE A 193 -10.68 -14.98 0.38
N GLU A 194 -9.40 -14.87 0.02
CA GLU A 194 -8.34 -15.59 0.70
C GLU A 194 -7.84 -14.80 1.92
N GLU A 195 -7.65 -15.49 3.06
CA GLU A 195 -7.11 -14.88 4.28
C GLU A 195 -5.87 -15.65 4.72
N HIS A 196 -4.76 -14.93 4.94
CA HIS A 196 -3.50 -15.49 5.41
C HIS A 196 -2.97 -14.73 6.62
N ILE A 197 -2.49 -15.50 7.61
CA ILE A 197 -1.82 -14.96 8.78
C ILE A 197 -0.34 -15.36 8.70
N ILE A 198 0.55 -14.38 8.70
CA ILE A 198 1.99 -14.63 8.75
C ILE A 198 2.38 -14.76 10.23
N GLU A 199 2.67 -15.99 10.65
CA GLU A 199 3.07 -16.28 12.02
C GLU A 199 4.36 -15.54 12.38
N GLY A 200 4.34 -14.85 13.50
CA GLY A 200 5.45 -14.03 13.98
C GLY A 200 5.64 -12.70 13.25
N GLY A 201 4.84 -12.42 12.22
CA GLY A 201 4.86 -11.15 11.50
C GLY A 201 4.15 -10.03 12.26
N CYS A 202 4.51 -8.76 11.99
CA CYS A 202 3.90 -7.59 12.60
C CYS A 202 3.38 -6.60 11.53
N HIS A 203 2.76 -5.50 11.96
CA HIS A 203 2.23 -4.48 11.04
C HIS A 203 3.33 -3.86 10.18
N ALA A 204 4.40 -3.41 10.80
CA ALA A 204 5.52 -2.76 10.12
C ALA A 204 6.29 -3.67 9.18
N GLY A 205 6.24 -5.00 9.36
CA GLY A 205 6.99 -5.98 8.58
C GLY A 205 6.58 -6.10 7.11
N PHE A 206 5.51 -5.42 6.66
CA PHE A 206 5.15 -5.32 5.24
C PHE A 206 5.97 -4.28 4.47
N GLY A 207 6.79 -3.48 5.16
CA GLY A 207 7.69 -2.50 4.55
C GLY A 207 9.03 -2.44 5.28
N SER A 208 10.00 -1.73 4.72
CA SER A 208 11.34 -1.52 5.30
C SER A 208 11.48 -0.07 5.77
N TYR A 209 10.97 0.19 6.99
CA TYR A 209 10.98 1.52 7.63
C TYR A 209 11.18 1.45 9.16
N GLY A 210 11.57 0.27 9.65
CA GLY A 210 11.79 0.04 11.07
C GLY A 210 10.50 -0.19 11.88
N PRO A 211 10.60 -0.24 13.20
CA PRO A 211 9.47 -0.49 14.08
C PRO A 211 8.47 0.67 14.06
N GLN A 212 7.18 0.35 14.21
CA GLN A 212 6.09 1.31 14.27
C GLN A 212 5.52 1.42 15.69
N ASP A 213 5.18 2.64 16.11
CA ASP A 213 4.56 2.87 17.39
C ASP A 213 3.22 2.13 17.53
N GLY A 214 3.07 1.40 18.62
CA GLY A 214 1.88 0.60 18.93
C GLY A 214 1.83 -0.77 18.25
N ASP A 215 2.85 -1.11 17.45
CA ASP A 215 2.94 -2.44 16.84
C ASP A 215 3.42 -3.50 17.85
N GLY A 216 3.16 -4.78 17.52
CA GLY A 216 3.66 -5.92 18.28
C GLY A 216 5.15 -6.18 18.03
N VAL A 217 5.71 -7.11 18.77
CA VAL A 217 7.11 -7.50 18.64
C VAL A 217 7.19 -8.72 17.73
N PRO A 218 7.72 -8.58 16.48
CA PRO A 218 7.80 -9.70 15.56
C PRO A 218 8.77 -10.78 16.06
N THR A 219 8.50 -12.03 15.72
CA THR A 219 9.38 -13.17 15.98
C THR A 219 10.11 -13.65 14.72
N ILE A 220 9.78 -13.05 13.58
CA ILE A 220 10.49 -13.21 12.29
C ILE A 220 11.07 -11.86 11.86
N THR A 221 12.01 -11.88 10.94
CA THR A 221 12.59 -10.65 10.38
C THR A 221 11.64 -10.00 9.36
N GLY A 222 11.81 -8.68 9.11
CA GLY A 222 11.07 -7.99 8.04
C GLY A 222 11.35 -8.60 6.66
N GLU A 223 12.56 -9.07 6.40
CA GLU A 223 12.93 -9.76 5.15
C GLU A 223 12.14 -11.07 4.99
N GLU A 224 12.03 -11.88 6.04
CA GLU A 224 11.24 -13.12 6.03
C GLU A 224 9.75 -12.82 5.80
N GLN A 225 9.20 -11.77 6.44
CA GLN A 225 7.81 -11.39 6.24
C GLN A 225 7.54 -10.89 4.81
N ILE A 226 8.44 -10.07 4.25
CA ILE A 226 8.36 -9.59 2.87
C ILE A 226 8.44 -10.76 1.88
N ALA A 227 9.36 -11.71 2.09
CA ALA A 227 9.52 -12.87 1.23
C ALA A 227 8.26 -13.76 1.24
N GLU A 228 7.70 -14.02 2.43
CA GLU A 228 6.45 -14.79 2.56
C GLU A 228 5.27 -14.05 1.95
N THR A 229 5.18 -12.73 2.13
CA THR A 229 4.15 -11.90 1.48
C THR A 229 4.24 -12.00 -0.04
N ALA A 230 5.44 -11.86 -0.61
CA ALA A 230 5.64 -11.96 -2.07
C ALA A 230 5.27 -13.36 -2.58
N ARG A 231 5.63 -14.42 -1.86
CA ARG A 231 5.27 -15.80 -2.21
C ARG A 231 3.75 -16.00 -2.24
N LEU A 232 3.04 -15.51 -1.21
CA LEU A 232 1.58 -15.61 -1.12
C LEU A 232 0.90 -14.82 -2.25
N LEU A 233 1.37 -13.60 -2.53
CA LEU A 233 0.82 -12.78 -3.59
C LEU A 233 1.06 -13.38 -4.97
N THR A 234 2.24 -13.91 -5.26
CA THR A 234 2.54 -14.57 -6.55
C THR A 234 1.61 -15.76 -6.76
N ALA A 235 1.46 -16.63 -5.74
CA ALA A 235 0.55 -17.77 -5.83
C ALA A 235 -0.92 -17.35 -6.03
N PHE A 236 -1.35 -16.29 -5.37
CA PHE A 236 -2.68 -15.72 -5.53
C PHE A 236 -2.92 -15.18 -6.96
N PHE A 237 -1.95 -14.46 -7.52
CA PHE A 237 -2.07 -13.93 -8.89
C PHE A 237 -2.13 -15.06 -9.92
N ASP A 238 -1.36 -16.13 -9.75
CA ASP A 238 -1.38 -17.29 -10.65
C ASP A 238 -2.74 -18.01 -10.57
N SER A 239 -3.27 -18.24 -9.36
CA SER A 239 -4.55 -18.95 -9.17
C SER A 239 -5.77 -18.18 -9.68
N ALA A 240 -5.72 -16.85 -9.66
CA ALA A 240 -6.82 -16.00 -10.11
C ALA A 240 -6.93 -15.90 -11.65
N GLN A 241 -5.93 -16.43 -12.38
CA GLN A 241 -5.88 -16.43 -13.85
C GLN A 241 -6.30 -17.78 -14.47
N GLU A 242 -6.49 -18.82 -13.66
CA GLU A 242 -7.02 -20.14 -14.07
C GLU A 242 -8.56 -20.15 -14.10
#